data_07a6f231a1d9bf50896cbcbdf76612bb
#
_entry.id   07a6f231a1d9bf50896cbcbdf76612bb
#
_cell.length_a   1.000
_cell.length_b   1.000
_cell.length_c   1.000
_cell.angle_alpha   90.00
_cell.angle_beta   90.00
_cell.angle_gamma   90.00
#
_symmetry.space_group_name_H-M   'P 1'
#
loop_
_entity.id
_entity.type
_entity.pdbx_description
1 polymer ?
#
loop_
_entity_poly.entity_id
_entity_poly.type
_entity_poly.pdbx_seq_one_letter_code
_entity_poly.pdbx_strand_id
1 'polypeptide(L)'
;KVMKTFAELGFPGRLIAVEGLDGSCKSTQIYLLKRWLELRGLKVFFSELNSSELVKSATSKGKKMTLLTPTTFSLIHATDFADRYERQLVPLLRAGYLVLCDRFFFTAFARDIVRTCPPEWVRGLYSFAAQPDMTFFFRADLEVSLNRILDGRPELKYFEAGMDMGISTDPYESFRIFQGRILEQY
;
A
#
# COMPACT_ATOMS: atom_id res chain seq x y z
N LYS A 1 -8.86 12.54 -16.87
CA LYS A 1 -8.77 11.29 -17.67
C LYS A 1 -9.21 10.14 -16.78
N VAL A 2 -10.24 9.39 -17.17
CA VAL A 2 -10.68 8.20 -16.43
C VAL A 2 -9.59 7.13 -16.61
N MET A 3 -9.05 6.63 -15.51
CA MET A 3 -8.07 5.53 -15.55
C MET A 3 -8.80 4.23 -15.92
N LYS A 4 -8.23 3.45 -16.84
CA LYS A 4 -8.77 2.15 -17.26
C LYS A 4 -8.21 1.05 -16.39
N THR A 5 -8.99 -0.03 -16.22
CA THR A 5 -8.53 -1.28 -15.59
C THR A 5 -7.65 -2.08 -16.55
N PHE A 6 -6.95 -3.08 -16.04
CA PHE A 6 -6.14 -3.97 -16.89
C PHE A 6 -7.02 -4.77 -17.86
N ALA A 7 -8.23 -5.16 -17.45
CA ALA A 7 -9.20 -5.82 -18.32
C ALA A 7 -9.62 -4.91 -19.49
N GLU A 8 -9.93 -3.63 -19.22
CA GLU A 8 -10.28 -2.65 -20.25
C GLU A 8 -9.13 -2.31 -21.20
N LEU A 9 -7.89 -2.54 -20.77
CA LEU A 9 -6.69 -2.41 -21.58
C LEU A 9 -6.34 -3.69 -22.37
N GLY A 10 -7.18 -4.75 -22.27
CA GLY A 10 -7.01 -5.98 -23.00
C GLY A 10 -5.95 -6.94 -22.45
N PHE A 11 -5.53 -6.77 -21.20
CA PHE A 11 -4.62 -7.70 -20.55
C PHE A 11 -5.32 -9.05 -20.29
N PRO A 12 -4.67 -10.22 -20.58
CA PRO A 12 -5.24 -11.53 -20.25
C PRO A 12 -5.24 -11.80 -18.73
N GLY A 13 -4.27 -11.26 -17.99
CA GLY A 13 -4.21 -11.34 -16.54
C GLY A 13 -5.16 -10.36 -15.85
N ARG A 14 -5.29 -10.50 -14.52
CA ARG A 14 -6.12 -9.62 -13.69
C ARG A 14 -5.34 -9.18 -12.46
N LEU A 15 -5.57 -7.94 -12.02
CA LEU A 15 -4.99 -7.40 -10.80
C LEU A 15 -6.07 -7.16 -9.76
N ILE A 16 -5.85 -7.75 -8.58
CA ILE A 16 -6.66 -7.53 -7.38
C ILE A 16 -5.80 -6.78 -6.36
N ALA A 17 -6.24 -5.61 -5.97
CA ALA A 17 -5.63 -4.84 -4.89
C ALA A 17 -6.38 -5.08 -3.57
N VAL A 18 -5.63 -5.18 -2.49
CA VAL A 18 -6.19 -5.27 -1.13
C VAL A 18 -5.69 -4.09 -0.32
N GLU A 19 -6.61 -3.27 0.12
CA GLU A 19 -6.36 -2.01 0.83
C GLU A 19 -6.89 -2.06 2.26
N GLY A 20 -6.49 -1.11 3.08
CA GLY A 20 -6.93 -0.95 4.47
C GLY A 20 -5.77 -0.61 5.39
N LEU A 21 -6.09 -0.24 6.64
CA LEU A 21 -5.12 0.16 7.65
C LEU A 21 -4.18 -0.99 8.05
N ASP A 22 -3.07 -0.64 8.71
CA ASP A 22 -2.25 -1.63 9.40
C ASP A 22 -3.06 -2.29 10.53
N GLY A 23 -2.85 -3.58 10.77
CA GLY A 23 -3.66 -4.35 11.74
C GLY A 23 -5.07 -4.75 11.28
N SER A 24 -5.47 -4.50 10.01
CA SER A 24 -6.79 -4.90 9.48
C SER A 24 -6.86 -6.35 8.97
N CYS A 25 -5.85 -7.18 9.23
CA CYS A 25 -5.76 -8.59 8.81
C CYS A 25 -5.62 -8.84 7.29
N LYS A 26 -5.27 -7.84 6.49
CA LYS A 26 -5.09 -7.98 5.04
C LYS A 26 -4.17 -9.15 4.66
N SER A 27 -2.97 -9.19 5.23
CA SER A 27 -1.92 -10.16 4.85
C SER A 27 -2.39 -11.60 5.06
N THR A 28 -3.11 -11.87 6.14
CA THR A 28 -3.71 -13.21 6.41
C THR A 28 -4.73 -13.56 5.34
N GLN A 29 -5.63 -12.64 5.00
CA GLN A 29 -6.67 -12.88 4.00
C GLN A 29 -6.10 -13.02 2.58
N ILE A 30 -5.09 -12.23 2.25
CA ILE A 30 -4.39 -12.36 0.96
C ILE A 30 -3.70 -13.72 0.86
N TYR A 31 -3.03 -14.17 1.93
CA TYR A 31 -2.41 -15.50 1.95
C TYR A 31 -3.43 -16.61 1.71
N LEU A 32 -4.56 -16.57 2.40
CA LEU A 32 -5.63 -17.56 2.22
C LEU A 32 -6.21 -17.53 0.81
N LEU A 33 -6.47 -16.34 0.28
CA LEU A 33 -6.95 -16.15 -1.08
C LEU A 33 -5.96 -16.69 -2.12
N LYS A 34 -4.66 -16.36 -1.96
CA LYS A 34 -3.61 -16.87 -2.83
C LYS A 34 -3.61 -18.39 -2.87
N ARG A 35 -3.60 -19.04 -1.70
CA ARG A 35 -3.63 -20.51 -1.60
C ARG A 35 -4.88 -21.12 -2.24
N TRP A 36 -6.03 -20.52 -2.02
CA TRP A 36 -7.30 -20.96 -2.60
C TRP A 36 -7.31 -20.88 -4.14
N LEU A 37 -6.75 -19.81 -4.71
CA LEU A 37 -6.65 -19.61 -6.15
C LEU A 37 -5.63 -20.59 -6.79
N GLU A 38 -4.47 -20.78 -6.15
CA GLU A 38 -3.44 -21.72 -6.61
C GLU A 38 -3.96 -23.17 -6.65
N LEU A 39 -4.73 -23.58 -5.62
CA LEU A 39 -5.37 -24.91 -5.58
C LEU A 39 -6.39 -25.11 -6.71
N ARG A 40 -6.88 -24.04 -7.34
CA ARG A 40 -7.73 -24.09 -8.55
C ARG A 40 -6.96 -24.03 -9.85
N GLY A 41 -5.63 -24.14 -9.81
CA GLY A 41 -4.78 -24.16 -10.98
C GLY A 41 -4.49 -22.79 -11.58
N LEU A 42 -4.81 -21.69 -10.88
CA LEU A 42 -4.51 -20.35 -11.35
C LEU A 42 -3.04 -19.99 -11.07
N LYS A 43 -2.41 -19.30 -12.01
CA LYS A 43 -1.06 -18.73 -11.83
C LYS A 43 -1.20 -17.42 -11.05
N VAL A 44 -0.78 -17.43 -9.79
CA VAL A 44 -0.91 -16.28 -8.89
C VAL A 44 0.44 -15.71 -8.55
N PHE A 45 0.58 -14.38 -8.64
CA PHE A 45 1.73 -13.63 -8.17
C PHE A 45 1.31 -12.70 -7.04
N PHE A 46 2.10 -12.66 -5.96
CA PHE A 46 1.89 -11.74 -4.85
C PHE A 46 2.92 -10.62 -4.88
N SER A 47 2.45 -9.39 -4.72
CA SER A 47 3.28 -8.19 -4.61
C SER A 47 2.88 -7.37 -3.40
N GLU A 48 3.85 -6.89 -2.66
CA GLU A 48 3.63 -6.01 -1.51
C GLU A 48 4.36 -4.68 -1.67
N LEU A 49 3.89 -3.67 -0.96
CA LEU A 49 4.51 -2.35 -0.96
C LEU A 49 5.92 -2.41 -0.34
N ASN A 50 6.85 -1.60 -0.84
CA ASN A 50 8.25 -1.51 -0.42
C ASN A 50 9.08 -2.78 -0.71
N SER A 51 8.72 -3.54 -1.73
CA SER A 51 9.45 -4.75 -2.12
C SER A 51 10.36 -4.57 -3.34
N SER A 52 10.41 -3.37 -3.93
CA SER A 52 11.34 -3.07 -5.05
C SER A 52 12.80 -3.16 -4.61
N GLU A 53 13.57 -4.02 -5.25
CA GLU A 53 15.01 -4.16 -4.99
C GLU A 53 15.78 -2.86 -5.31
N LEU A 54 15.24 -2.01 -6.18
CA LEU A 54 15.86 -0.74 -6.56
C LEU A 54 15.95 0.24 -5.39
N VAL A 55 14.91 0.34 -4.55
CA VAL A 55 14.82 1.37 -3.50
C VAL A 55 14.61 0.84 -2.09
N LYS A 56 14.43 -0.46 -1.92
CA LYS A 56 14.16 -1.11 -0.62
C LYS A 56 15.17 -0.75 0.46
N SER A 57 16.45 -0.77 0.11
CA SER A 57 17.53 -0.43 1.05
C SER A 57 17.46 1.05 1.47
N ALA A 58 17.29 1.97 0.51
CA ALA A 58 17.17 3.40 0.78
C ALA A 58 15.92 3.72 1.59
N THR A 59 14.78 3.10 1.26
CA THR A 59 13.52 3.24 2.00
C THR A 59 13.65 2.76 3.45
N SER A 60 14.26 1.59 3.65
CA SER A 60 14.47 1.03 4.99
C SER A 60 15.40 1.90 5.82
N LYS A 61 16.52 2.37 5.25
CA LYS A 61 17.45 3.29 5.90
C LYS A 61 16.76 4.61 6.25
N GLY A 62 16.06 5.21 5.31
CA GLY A 62 15.34 6.47 5.51
C GLY A 62 14.30 6.38 6.63
N LYS A 63 13.56 5.27 6.69
CA LYS A 63 12.59 5.01 7.79
C LYS A 63 13.28 4.80 9.13
N LYS A 64 14.33 3.97 9.17
CA LYS A 64 15.05 3.67 10.41
C LYS A 64 15.69 4.92 11.02
N MET A 65 16.24 5.79 10.19
CA MET A 65 16.93 7.03 10.62
C MET A 65 16.00 8.24 10.68
N THR A 66 14.69 8.08 10.46
CA THR A 66 13.68 9.16 10.45
C THR A 66 14.04 10.34 9.52
N LEU A 67 14.63 10.04 8.36
CA LEU A 67 15.12 11.05 7.42
C LEU A 67 14.07 11.48 6.37
N LEU A 68 12.95 10.75 6.27
CA LEU A 68 11.97 10.98 5.22
C LEU A 68 11.03 12.15 5.60
N THR A 69 11.11 13.23 4.84
CA THR A 69 10.09 14.29 4.84
C THR A 69 8.84 13.82 4.08
N PRO A 70 7.68 14.49 4.20
CA PRO A 70 6.48 14.13 3.44
C PRO A 70 6.73 13.96 1.94
N THR A 71 7.45 14.90 1.32
CA THR A 71 7.78 14.85 -0.12
C THR A 71 8.70 13.67 -0.46
N THR A 72 9.80 13.48 0.27
CA THR A 72 10.74 12.38 0.00
C THR A 72 10.12 11.02 0.31
N PHE A 73 9.22 10.95 1.32
CA PHE A 73 8.44 9.76 1.62
C PHE A 73 7.55 9.37 0.43
N SER A 74 6.82 10.34 -0.14
CA SER A 74 5.96 10.11 -1.29
C SER A 74 6.76 9.68 -2.53
N LEU A 75 7.85 10.39 -2.83
CA LEU A 75 8.69 10.10 -4.00
C LEU A 75 9.34 8.71 -3.95
N ILE A 76 9.90 8.31 -2.79
CA ILE A 76 10.55 7.01 -2.68
C ILE A 76 9.55 5.85 -2.80
N HIS A 77 8.33 6.03 -2.28
CA HIS A 77 7.27 5.04 -2.44
C HIS A 77 6.69 5.01 -3.85
N ALA A 78 6.61 6.16 -4.53
CA ALA A 78 6.25 6.21 -5.94
C ALA A 78 7.29 5.52 -6.83
N THR A 79 8.58 5.65 -6.50
CA THR A 79 9.67 4.94 -7.20
C THR A 79 9.59 3.43 -6.97
N ASP A 80 9.34 2.98 -5.72
CA ASP A 80 9.09 1.56 -5.43
C ASP A 80 7.91 1.02 -6.27
N PHE A 81 6.83 1.77 -6.31
CA PHE A 81 5.66 1.38 -7.08
C PHE A 81 5.93 1.32 -8.58
N ALA A 82 6.58 2.32 -9.15
CA ALA A 82 6.90 2.38 -10.58
C ALA A 82 7.78 1.20 -11.00
N ASP A 83 8.85 0.92 -10.25
CA ASP A 83 9.76 -0.20 -10.52
C ASP A 83 9.02 -1.55 -10.51
N ARG A 84 8.22 -1.82 -9.46
CA ARG A 84 7.42 -3.05 -9.40
C ARG A 84 6.35 -3.11 -10.49
N TYR A 85 5.67 -2.01 -10.75
CA TYR A 85 4.64 -1.92 -11.76
C TYR A 85 5.16 -2.29 -13.15
N GLU A 86 6.26 -1.68 -13.58
CA GLU A 86 6.81 -1.85 -14.92
C GLU A 86 7.58 -3.16 -15.09
N ARG A 87 8.36 -3.56 -14.07
CA ARG A 87 9.26 -4.74 -14.16
C ARG A 87 8.62 -6.05 -13.74
N GLN A 88 7.57 -6.01 -12.93
CA GLN A 88 6.94 -7.22 -12.40
C GLN A 88 5.46 -7.32 -12.78
N LEU A 89 4.64 -6.33 -12.39
CA LEU A 89 3.18 -6.47 -12.50
C LEU A 89 2.73 -6.51 -13.97
N VAL A 90 3.14 -5.54 -14.78
CA VAL A 90 2.75 -5.45 -16.19
C VAL A 90 3.18 -6.68 -16.99
N PRO A 91 4.43 -7.16 -16.93
CA PRO A 91 4.84 -8.38 -17.63
C PRO A 91 4.04 -9.63 -17.22
N LEU A 92 3.78 -9.80 -15.92
CA LEU A 92 3.01 -10.93 -15.41
C LEU A 92 1.55 -10.89 -15.84
N LEU A 93 0.93 -9.70 -15.82
CA LEU A 93 -0.44 -9.51 -16.31
C LEU A 93 -0.55 -9.78 -17.81
N ARG A 94 0.46 -9.40 -18.61
CA ARG A 94 0.54 -9.77 -20.04
C ARG A 94 0.70 -11.27 -20.24
N ALA A 95 1.34 -11.95 -19.31
CA ALA A 95 1.49 -13.41 -19.32
C ALA A 95 0.27 -14.17 -18.75
N GLY A 96 -0.80 -13.47 -18.40
CA GLY A 96 -2.06 -14.07 -17.94
C GLY A 96 -2.08 -14.45 -16.45
N TYR A 97 -1.17 -13.92 -15.65
CA TYR A 97 -1.20 -14.15 -14.21
C TYR A 97 -2.33 -13.38 -13.52
N LEU A 98 -2.83 -13.95 -12.44
CA LEU A 98 -3.59 -13.21 -11.44
C LEU A 98 -2.59 -12.58 -10.46
N VAL A 99 -2.60 -11.27 -10.37
CA VAL A 99 -1.72 -10.51 -9.48
C VAL A 99 -2.51 -10.06 -8.25
N LEU A 100 -2.04 -10.43 -7.06
CA LEU A 100 -2.56 -9.97 -5.78
C LEU A 100 -1.60 -8.93 -5.18
N CYS A 101 -2.06 -7.70 -5.00
CA CYS A 101 -1.27 -6.64 -4.39
C CYS A 101 -1.73 -6.36 -2.96
N ASP A 102 -0.83 -6.55 -1.98
CA ASP A 102 -1.01 -5.96 -0.64
C ASP A 102 -0.64 -4.49 -0.74
N ARG A 103 -1.66 -3.66 -0.84
CA ARG A 103 -1.65 -2.24 -1.14
C ARG A 103 -1.28 -1.92 -2.61
N PHE A 104 -1.92 -0.89 -3.10
CA PHE A 104 -1.69 -0.32 -4.42
C PHE A 104 -1.56 1.20 -4.30
N PHE A 105 -1.71 1.99 -5.34
CA PHE A 105 -1.56 3.45 -5.26
C PHE A 105 -2.60 4.15 -4.35
N PHE A 106 -3.72 3.51 -4.02
CA PHE A 106 -4.71 4.09 -3.11
C PHE A 106 -4.14 4.33 -1.70
N THR A 107 -3.28 3.43 -1.22
CA THR A 107 -2.53 3.66 0.03
C THR A 107 -1.71 4.95 -0.05
N ALA A 108 -1.06 5.24 -1.18
CA ALA A 108 -0.32 6.49 -1.34
C ALA A 108 -1.25 7.70 -1.36
N PHE A 109 -2.38 7.62 -2.07
CA PHE A 109 -3.37 8.71 -2.08
C PHE A 109 -3.85 9.05 -0.67
N ALA A 110 -4.21 8.05 0.13
CA ALA A 110 -4.66 8.29 1.49
C ALA A 110 -3.52 8.81 2.39
N ARG A 111 -2.41 8.11 2.43
CA ARG A 111 -1.31 8.34 3.37
C ARG A 111 -0.50 9.62 3.09
N ASP A 112 -0.27 9.92 1.81
CA ASP A 112 0.58 11.06 1.43
C ASP A 112 -0.22 12.37 1.50
N ILE A 113 -1.53 12.33 1.22
CA ILE A 113 -2.41 13.49 1.41
C ILE A 113 -2.52 13.85 2.89
N VAL A 114 -2.66 12.87 3.79
CA VAL A 114 -2.64 13.11 5.24
C VAL A 114 -1.29 13.72 5.69
N ARG A 115 -0.19 13.40 4.99
CA ARG A 115 1.13 14.04 5.18
C ARG A 115 1.26 15.40 4.50
N THR A 116 0.15 16.02 4.12
CA THR A 116 0.10 17.35 3.50
C THR A 116 0.67 17.45 2.08
N CYS A 117 0.91 16.34 1.41
CA CYS A 117 1.23 16.38 -0.02
C CYS A 117 -0.02 16.81 -0.83
N PRO A 118 0.13 17.72 -1.81
CA PRO A 118 -1.01 18.16 -2.62
C PRO A 118 -1.67 16.98 -3.35
N PRO A 119 -3.00 16.80 -3.28
CA PRO A 119 -3.70 15.66 -3.86
C PRO A 119 -3.44 15.46 -5.36
N GLU A 120 -3.45 16.55 -6.13
CA GLU A 120 -3.21 16.51 -7.58
C GLU A 120 -1.78 16.10 -7.91
N TRP A 121 -0.81 16.53 -7.10
CA TRP A 121 0.58 16.12 -7.25
C TRP A 121 0.74 14.62 -6.96
N VAL A 122 0.15 14.12 -5.86
CA VAL A 122 0.21 12.68 -5.53
C VAL A 122 -0.44 11.85 -6.64
N ARG A 123 -1.62 12.24 -7.12
CA ARG A 123 -2.29 11.55 -8.25
C ARG A 123 -1.44 11.60 -9.52
N GLY A 124 -0.76 12.71 -9.78
CA GLY A 124 0.15 12.88 -10.90
C GLY A 124 1.29 11.87 -10.90
N LEU A 125 1.87 11.56 -9.73
CA LEU A 125 2.95 10.59 -9.58
C LEU A 125 2.56 9.17 -10.03
N TYR A 126 1.28 8.80 -9.95
CA TYR A 126 0.77 7.47 -10.30
C TYR A 126 -0.04 7.47 -11.61
N SER A 127 -0.03 8.57 -12.37
CA SER A 127 -0.83 8.74 -13.59
C SER A 127 -0.50 7.78 -14.74
N PHE A 128 0.65 7.12 -14.68
CA PHE A 128 1.07 6.08 -15.63
C PHE A 128 0.43 4.71 -15.37
N ALA A 129 -0.10 4.48 -14.16
CA ALA A 129 -0.63 3.20 -13.76
C ALA A 129 -2.08 2.99 -14.22
N ALA A 130 -2.43 1.75 -14.54
CA ALA A 130 -3.81 1.35 -14.73
C ALA A 130 -4.49 1.07 -13.37
N GLN A 131 -5.82 1.13 -13.34
CA GLN A 131 -6.59 0.74 -12.16
C GLN A 131 -6.56 -0.79 -11.97
N PRO A 132 -6.64 -1.27 -10.71
CA PRO A 132 -6.93 -2.66 -10.43
C PRO A 132 -8.26 -3.08 -11.08
N ASP A 133 -8.36 -4.36 -11.48
CA ASP A 133 -9.63 -4.91 -11.95
C ASP A 133 -10.64 -5.08 -10.80
N MET A 134 -10.11 -5.29 -9.59
CA MET A 134 -10.90 -5.40 -8.35
C MET A 134 -10.10 -4.85 -7.17
N THR A 135 -10.79 -4.19 -6.25
CA THR A 135 -10.19 -3.70 -5.00
C THR A 135 -11.04 -4.15 -3.82
N PHE A 136 -10.40 -4.81 -2.84
CA PHE A 136 -10.98 -5.10 -1.54
C PHE A 136 -10.47 -4.12 -0.51
N PHE A 137 -11.37 -3.47 0.21
CA PHE A 137 -11.02 -2.61 1.32
C PHE A 137 -11.38 -3.29 2.65
N PHE A 138 -10.35 -3.58 3.45
CA PHE A 138 -10.50 -4.18 4.78
C PHE A 138 -10.63 -3.07 5.82
N ARG A 139 -11.87 -2.77 6.20
CA ARG A 139 -12.16 -1.82 7.27
C ARG A 139 -12.14 -2.54 8.61
N ALA A 140 -11.26 -2.11 9.50
CA ALA A 140 -11.22 -2.53 10.89
C ALA A 140 -11.36 -1.29 11.79
N ASP A 141 -11.91 -1.48 12.97
CA ASP A 141 -11.92 -0.47 14.01
C ASP A 141 -10.48 -0.12 14.42
N LEU A 142 -10.23 1.15 14.73
CA LEU A 142 -8.88 1.64 15.07
C LEU A 142 -8.30 0.97 16.32
N GLU A 143 -9.13 0.76 17.36
CA GLU A 143 -8.67 0.11 18.58
C GLU A 143 -8.39 -1.38 18.33
N VAL A 144 -9.21 -2.05 17.52
CA VAL A 144 -8.95 -3.43 17.11
C VAL A 144 -7.65 -3.54 16.30
N SER A 145 -7.41 -2.58 15.39
CA SER A 145 -6.19 -2.52 14.60
C SER A 145 -4.96 -2.29 15.48
N LEU A 146 -5.04 -1.35 16.42
CA LEU A 146 -3.97 -1.03 17.37
C LEU A 146 -3.63 -2.23 18.24
N ASN A 147 -4.62 -2.88 18.85
CA ASN A 147 -4.42 -4.06 19.70
C ASN A 147 -3.76 -5.20 18.91
N ARG A 148 -4.20 -5.49 17.69
CA ARG A 148 -3.60 -6.52 16.84
C ARG A 148 -2.13 -6.23 16.48
N ILE A 149 -1.79 -4.96 16.28
CA ILE A 149 -0.40 -4.55 16.04
C ILE A 149 0.45 -4.83 17.28
N LEU A 150 -0.05 -4.45 18.47
CA LEU A 150 0.65 -4.61 19.73
C LEU A 150 0.74 -6.06 20.21
N ASP A 151 -0.20 -6.92 19.83
CA ASP A 151 -0.10 -8.37 20.05
C ASP A 151 1.07 -9.00 19.25
N GLY A 152 1.38 -8.42 18.10
CA GLY A 152 2.49 -8.92 17.24
C GLY A 152 3.86 -8.28 17.53
N ARG A 153 3.90 -7.15 18.24
CA ARG A 153 5.14 -6.41 18.58
C ARG A 153 4.89 -5.39 19.69
N PRO A 154 5.91 -5.08 20.52
CA PRO A 154 5.72 -4.23 21.70
C PRO A 154 5.53 -2.73 21.39
N GLU A 155 5.90 -2.27 20.20
CA GLU A 155 5.93 -0.84 19.88
C GLU A 155 5.38 -0.55 18.48
N LEU A 156 4.80 0.64 18.32
CA LEU A 156 4.41 1.19 17.03
C LEU A 156 5.64 1.69 16.25
N LYS A 157 5.61 1.53 14.93
CA LYS A 157 6.64 2.12 14.07
C LYS A 157 6.42 3.63 13.93
N TYR A 158 7.50 4.39 13.91
CA TYR A 158 7.49 5.84 13.85
C TYR A 158 6.55 6.42 12.78
N PHE A 159 6.72 6.01 11.51
CA PHE A 159 5.88 6.48 10.40
C PHE A 159 4.47 5.89 10.38
N GLU A 160 4.25 4.74 10.98
CA GLU A 160 2.93 4.11 11.13
C GLU A 160 2.08 4.85 12.16
N ALA A 161 2.70 5.28 13.25
CA ALA A 161 2.08 6.11 14.26
C ALA A 161 1.90 7.58 13.83
N GLY A 162 2.45 7.98 12.67
CA GLY A 162 2.38 9.37 12.22
C GLY A 162 3.23 10.33 13.05
N MET A 163 4.28 9.83 13.73
CA MET A 163 5.16 10.66 14.58
C MET A 163 5.90 11.71 13.75
N ASP A 164 6.12 11.45 12.47
CA ASP A 164 6.69 12.38 11.50
C ASP A 164 5.82 13.63 11.27
N MET A 165 4.56 13.59 11.66
CA MET A 165 3.61 14.70 11.53
C MET A 165 3.55 15.60 12.77
N GLY A 166 4.17 15.20 13.87
CA GLY A 166 4.16 15.97 15.13
C GLY A 166 2.76 16.16 15.72
N ILE A 167 1.85 15.20 15.50
CA ILE A 167 0.44 15.31 15.94
C ILE A 167 0.34 15.23 17.46
N SER A 168 1.06 14.31 18.09
CA SER A 168 1.16 14.12 19.53
C SER A 168 2.54 13.57 19.89
N THR A 169 2.98 13.78 21.11
CA THR A 169 4.17 13.15 21.69
C THR A 169 3.91 11.71 22.13
N ASP A 170 2.64 11.35 22.37
CA ASP A 170 2.22 9.97 22.64
C ASP A 170 2.01 9.21 21.32
N PRO A 171 2.79 8.14 21.06
CA PRO A 171 2.66 7.35 19.83
C PRO A 171 1.28 6.72 19.63
N TYR A 172 0.59 6.37 20.70
CA TYR A 172 -0.74 5.74 20.62
C TYR A 172 -1.83 6.76 20.25
N GLU A 173 -1.77 7.95 20.84
CA GLU A 173 -2.64 9.06 20.47
C GLU A 173 -2.37 9.51 19.03
N SER A 174 -1.11 9.68 18.67
CA SER A 174 -0.70 10.02 17.31
C SER A 174 -1.20 9.00 16.30
N PHE A 175 -1.06 7.71 16.60
CA PHE A 175 -1.59 6.62 15.76
C PHE A 175 -3.09 6.75 15.51
N ARG A 176 -3.88 6.94 16.57
CA ARG A 176 -5.35 7.07 16.46
C ARG A 176 -5.74 8.22 15.55
N ILE A 177 -5.15 9.37 15.74
CA ILE A 177 -5.44 10.57 14.94
C ILE A 177 -4.96 10.38 13.50
N PHE A 178 -3.74 9.92 13.31
CA PHE A 178 -3.14 9.76 11.99
C PHE A 178 -3.84 8.69 11.15
N GLN A 179 -4.05 7.50 11.71
CA GLN A 179 -4.74 6.40 11.02
C GLN A 179 -6.22 6.70 10.82
N GLY A 180 -6.86 7.45 11.73
CA GLY A 180 -8.21 7.95 11.55
C GLY A 180 -8.33 8.86 10.34
N ARG A 181 -7.42 9.81 10.17
CA ARG A 181 -7.36 10.67 8.97
C ARG A 181 -7.10 9.89 7.69
N ILE A 182 -6.25 8.85 7.72
CA ILE A 182 -6.03 7.96 6.58
C ILE A 182 -7.31 7.21 6.23
N LEU A 183 -8.04 6.72 7.22
CA LEU A 183 -9.31 6.01 7.02
C LEU A 183 -10.38 6.90 6.35
N GLU A 184 -10.38 8.19 6.68
CA GLU A 184 -11.28 9.18 6.05
C GLU A 184 -10.91 9.47 4.58
N GLN A 185 -9.65 9.27 4.19
CA GLN A 185 -9.20 9.46 2.80
C GLN A 185 -9.53 8.26 1.88
N TYR A 186 -9.74 7.07 2.44
CA TYR A 186 -10.19 5.90 1.70
C TYR A 186 -11.66 5.96 1.36
#